data_6adc3c508e7bee2a9f21fad42c247f14
#
_entry.id   6adc3c508e7bee2a9f21fad42c247f14
#
_cell.length_a   1.000
_cell.length_b   1.000
_cell.length_c   1.000
_cell.angle_alpha   90.00
_cell.angle_beta   90.00
_cell.angle_gamma   90.00
#
_symmetry.space_group_name_H-M   'P 1'
#
loop_
_entity.id
_entity.type
_entity.pdbx_description
1 polymer ?
#
loop_
_entity_poly.entity_id
_entity_poly.type
_entity_poly.pdbx_seq_one_letter_code
_entity_poly.pdbx_strand_id
1 'polypeptide(L)'
;MGNNDCRWPVAIGTTESGEGSVFDYVTASNILVAGAPKQGKSTAIDTIVDAIKSCPEASGVKFLSIDTTKPHWDADETLCSLCRELERREDLRNVGVDISGFPMIVAVIDDYSDLMIVGSRDSRRVIRDSVQRIAKEGPEVGMRLILSTRHPAQEVKALLPYFPTRLVFRVPDLKDSKVLLKSEAAFWELNAGGEMILYNNGIISNFKLCRIIH
;
A
#
# COMPACT_ATOMS: atom_id res chain seq x y z
N MET A 1 7.24 -24.35 -4.83
CA MET A 1 5.86 -24.42 -4.32
C MET A 1 4.96 -23.82 -5.37
N GLY A 2 4.01 -24.56 -5.91
CA GLY A 2 3.29 -24.22 -7.14
C GLY A 2 2.34 -23.03 -6.98
N ASN A 3 2.29 -22.21 -8.03
CA ASN A 3 1.49 -20.99 -8.21
C ASN A 3 -0.04 -21.21 -8.34
N ASN A 4 -0.62 -22.30 -7.79
CA ASN A 4 -2.00 -22.67 -8.13
C ASN A 4 -3.11 -22.08 -7.27
N ASP A 5 -2.79 -21.25 -6.24
CA ASP A 5 -3.82 -20.65 -5.35
C ASP A 5 -3.85 -19.13 -5.32
N CYS A 6 -3.12 -18.46 -6.21
CA CYS A 6 -3.08 -17.00 -6.27
C CYS A 6 -4.32 -16.49 -6.99
N ARG A 7 -5.24 -15.85 -6.26
CA ARG A 7 -6.49 -15.33 -6.84
C ARG A 7 -6.27 -14.08 -7.68
N TRP A 8 -5.46 -13.16 -7.15
CA TRP A 8 -5.12 -11.89 -7.85
C TRP A 8 -3.60 -11.73 -7.88
N PRO A 9 -2.92 -12.38 -8.84
CA PRO A 9 -1.46 -12.38 -8.92
C PRO A 9 -0.94 -11.00 -9.29
N VAL A 10 -0.02 -10.48 -8.48
CA VAL A 10 0.73 -9.27 -8.78
C VAL A 10 2.19 -9.64 -8.98
N ALA A 11 2.64 -9.58 -10.23
CA ALA A 11 4.05 -9.70 -10.58
C ALA A 11 4.74 -8.36 -10.34
N ILE A 12 5.66 -8.30 -9.38
CA ILE A 12 6.26 -7.03 -8.96
C ILE A 12 7.74 -6.89 -9.36
N GLY A 13 8.40 -8.00 -9.62
CA GLY A 13 9.84 -7.96 -9.94
C GLY A 13 10.43 -9.33 -10.20
N THR A 14 11.75 -9.36 -10.34
CA THR A 14 12.53 -10.60 -10.46
C THR A 14 13.58 -10.69 -9.37
N THR A 15 13.88 -11.92 -8.95
CA THR A 15 15.04 -12.21 -8.10
C THR A 15 16.35 -12.03 -8.90
N GLU A 16 17.48 -12.09 -8.22
CA GLU A 16 18.80 -12.11 -8.89
C GLU A 16 18.96 -13.34 -9.80
N SER A 17 18.29 -14.45 -9.50
CA SER A 17 18.24 -15.64 -10.35
C SER A 17 17.35 -15.50 -11.59
N GLY A 18 16.62 -14.39 -11.74
CA GLY A 18 15.70 -14.13 -12.85
C GLY A 18 14.31 -14.73 -12.64
N GLU A 19 14.02 -15.31 -11.48
CA GLU A 19 12.68 -15.82 -11.16
C GLU A 19 11.73 -14.66 -10.87
N GLY A 20 10.52 -14.70 -11.45
CA GLY A 20 9.49 -13.70 -11.19
C GLY A 20 8.98 -13.74 -9.75
N SER A 21 8.89 -12.58 -9.12
CA SER A 21 8.23 -12.43 -7.83
C SER A 21 6.76 -12.12 -8.02
N VAL A 22 5.91 -12.97 -7.49
CA VAL A 22 4.44 -12.82 -7.53
C VAL A 22 3.89 -12.95 -6.11
N PHE A 23 3.04 -12.02 -5.73
CA PHE A 23 2.23 -12.17 -4.51
C PHE A 23 0.74 -12.06 -4.85
N ASP A 24 -0.10 -12.63 -3.99
CA ASP A 24 -1.54 -12.53 -4.14
C ASP A 24 -2.08 -11.27 -3.43
N TYR A 25 -2.68 -10.36 -4.21
CA TYR A 25 -3.25 -9.14 -3.64
C TYR A 25 -4.39 -9.41 -2.65
N VAL A 26 -5.14 -10.50 -2.82
CA VAL A 26 -6.23 -10.85 -1.90
C VAL A 26 -5.69 -11.11 -0.48
N THR A 27 -4.56 -11.79 -0.38
CA THR A 27 -3.91 -12.09 0.91
C THR A 27 -3.00 -10.95 1.40
N ALA A 28 -2.52 -10.09 0.48
CA ALA A 28 -1.66 -8.97 0.80
C ALA A 28 -2.34 -7.90 1.65
N SER A 29 -3.68 -7.80 1.58
CA SER A 29 -4.46 -6.79 2.30
C SER A 29 -4.02 -5.36 1.96
N ASN A 30 -3.61 -4.55 2.95
CA ASN A 30 -3.03 -3.23 2.69
C ASN A 30 -1.56 -3.34 2.30
N ILE A 31 -1.10 -2.49 1.40
CA ILE A 31 0.29 -2.47 0.92
C ILE A 31 0.95 -1.13 1.28
N LEU A 32 2.10 -1.21 1.93
CA LEU A 32 2.97 -0.08 2.17
C LEU A 32 4.16 -0.11 1.20
N VAL A 33 4.42 1.00 0.52
CA VAL A 33 5.58 1.18 -0.35
C VAL A 33 6.47 2.26 0.26
N ALA A 34 7.66 1.90 0.72
CA ALA A 34 8.53 2.83 1.45
C ALA A 34 9.93 2.91 0.82
N GLY A 35 10.55 4.09 0.91
CA GLY A 35 11.92 4.30 0.43
C GLY A 35 12.22 5.74 0.07
N ALA A 36 13.50 6.03 -0.17
CA ALA A 36 13.97 7.35 -0.55
C ALA A 36 13.30 7.87 -1.86
N PRO A 37 13.35 9.17 -2.15
CA PRO A 37 12.89 9.71 -3.42
C PRO A 37 13.57 9.03 -4.61
N LYS A 38 12.85 8.90 -5.73
CA LYS A 38 13.35 8.36 -7.01
C LYS A 38 13.84 6.89 -6.97
N GLN A 39 13.40 6.09 -6.00
CA GLN A 39 13.75 4.67 -5.90
C GLN A 39 12.78 3.73 -6.65
N GLY A 40 11.67 4.22 -7.19
CA GLY A 40 10.71 3.42 -7.96
C GLY A 40 9.37 3.18 -7.25
N LYS A 41 9.07 3.90 -6.16
CA LYS A 41 7.80 3.72 -5.41
C LYS A 41 6.56 3.89 -6.26
N SER A 42 6.45 5.00 -6.99
CA SER A 42 5.29 5.26 -7.88
C SER A 42 5.18 4.20 -8.97
N THR A 43 6.31 3.78 -9.56
CA THR A 43 6.33 2.69 -10.54
C THR A 43 5.83 1.37 -9.94
N ALA A 44 6.18 1.07 -8.69
CA ALA A 44 5.68 -0.12 -8.01
C ALA A 44 4.17 -0.03 -7.75
N ILE A 45 3.66 1.14 -7.35
CA ILE A 45 2.23 1.38 -7.19
C ILE A 45 1.50 1.17 -8.52
N ASP A 46 1.98 1.78 -9.59
CA ASP A 46 1.39 1.63 -10.93
C ASP A 46 1.37 0.16 -11.36
N THR A 47 2.49 -0.55 -11.16
CA THR A 47 2.57 -2.00 -11.44
C THR A 47 1.53 -2.80 -10.68
N ILE A 48 1.32 -2.51 -9.39
CA ILE A 48 0.30 -3.18 -8.57
C ILE A 48 -1.10 -2.88 -9.09
N VAL A 49 -1.39 -1.60 -9.33
CA VAL A 49 -2.70 -1.13 -9.80
C VAL A 49 -3.03 -1.74 -11.16
N ASP A 50 -2.08 -1.75 -12.09
CA ASP A 50 -2.27 -2.30 -13.43
C ASP A 50 -2.43 -3.82 -13.40
N ALA A 51 -1.67 -4.53 -12.56
CA ALA A 51 -1.85 -5.96 -12.37
C ALA A 51 -3.26 -6.29 -11.84
N ILE A 52 -3.77 -5.53 -10.86
CA ILE A 52 -5.12 -5.74 -10.34
C ILE A 52 -6.17 -5.41 -11.42
N LYS A 53 -6.02 -4.31 -12.16
CA LYS A 53 -6.95 -3.96 -13.25
C LYS A 53 -6.98 -4.99 -14.37
N SER A 54 -5.86 -5.66 -14.61
CA SER A 54 -5.73 -6.69 -15.65
C SER A 54 -6.26 -8.07 -15.19
N CYS A 55 -6.57 -8.23 -13.90
CA CYS A 55 -7.10 -9.47 -13.35
C CYS A 55 -8.61 -9.56 -13.60
N PRO A 56 -9.13 -10.54 -14.36
CA PRO A 56 -10.55 -10.65 -14.66
C PRO A 56 -11.42 -10.77 -13.40
N GLU A 57 -10.93 -11.47 -12.38
CA GLU A 57 -11.61 -11.66 -11.10
C GLU A 57 -11.72 -10.35 -10.28
N ALA A 58 -10.92 -9.35 -10.61
CA ALA A 58 -10.91 -8.04 -9.99
C ALA A 58 -11.73 -6.98 -10.77
N SER A 59 -12.52 -7.38 -11.77
CA SER A 59 -13.26 -6.47 -12.68
C SER A 59 -14.22 -5.50 -11.97
N GLY A 60 -14.62 -5.77 -10.73
CA GLY A 60 -15.49 -4.90 -9.92
C GLY A 60 -14.72 -3.95 -8.98
N VAL A 61 -13.38 -3.96 -8.97
CA VAL A 61 -12.60 -3.12 -8.06
C VAL A 61 -12.69 -1.65 -8.44
N LYS A 62 -12.95 -0.80 -7.45
CA LYS A 62 -12.94 0.66 -7.60
C LYS A 62 -11.64 1.23 -7.04
N PHE A 63 -10.89 1.92 -7.89
CA PHE A 63 -9.68 2.64 -7.47
C PHE A 63 -10.01 4.10 -7.19
N LEU A 64 -9.54 4.58 -6.04
CA LEU A 64 -9.54 6.00 -5.68
C LEU A 64 -8.09 6.45 -5.46
N SER A 65 -7.59 7.31 -6.34
CA SER A 65 -6.29 7.93 -6.14
C SER A 65 -6.46 9.26 -5.41
N ILE A 66 -5.74 9.41 -4.31
CA ILE A 66 -5.64 10.65 -3.56
C ILE A 66 -4.41 11.38 -4.09
N ASP A 67 -4.67 12.46 -4.80
CA ASP A 67 -3.65 13.28 -5.43
C ASP A 67 -3.03 14.24 -4.41
N THR A 68 -1.80 13.94 -4.00
CA THR A 68 -1.07 14.71 -2.99
C THR A 68 -0.58 16.07 -3.52
N THR A 69 -0.66 16.32 -4.82
CA THR A 69 -0.32 17.61 -5.44
C THR A 69 -1.45 18.62 -5.38
N LYS A 70 -2.67 18.17 -5.10
CA LYS A 70 -3.85 19.02 -4.94
C LYS A 70 -3.92 19.64 -3.53
N PRO A 71 -4.78 20.66 -3.36
CA PRO A 71 -5.01 21.24 -2.03
C PRO A 71 -5.46 20.19 -1.01
N HIS A 72 -5.01 20.31 0.22
CA HIS A 72 -5.28 19.36 1.31
C HIS A 72 -6.76 19.05 1.57
N TRP A 73 -7.65 20.02 1.37
CA TRP A 73 -9.08 19.82 1.55
C TRP A 73 -9.67 18.77 0.59
N ASP A 74 -9.09 18.58 -0.59
CA ASP A 74 -9.48 17.52 -1.53
C ASP A 74 -9.17 16.12 -0.97
N ALA A 75 -7.99 15.97 -0.35
CA ALA A 75 -7.60 14.75 0.34
C ALA A 75 -8.45 14.50 1.60
N ASP A 76 -8.71 15.54 2.39
CA ASP A 76 -9.57 15.47 3.58
C ASP A 76 -10.98 15.01 3.20
N GLU A 77 -11.59 15.61 2.17
CA GLU A 77 -12.94 15.27 1.71
C GLU A 77 -13.00 13.84 1.18
N THR A 78 -12.02 13.43 0.39
CA THR A 78 -11.94 12.07 -0.16
C THR A 78 -11.80 11.03 0.95
N LEU A 79 -10.91 11.25 1.93
CA LEU A 79 -10.72 10.34 3.05
C LEU A 79 -11.94 10.31 3.99
N CYS A 80 -12.58 11.44 4.23
CA CYS A 80 -13.83 11.51 4.98
C CYS A 80 -14.97 10.75 4.27
N SER A 81 -15.03 10.83 2.95
CA SER A 81 -15.99 10.07 2.13
C SER A 81 -15.75 8.56 2.24
N LEU A 82 -14.48 8.13 2.20
CA LEU A 82 -14.12 6.73 2.40
C LEU A 82 -14.46 6.25 3.81
N CYS A 83 -14.26 7.07 4.85
CA CYS A 83 -14.66 6.72 6.22
C CYS A 83 -16.18 6.57 6.35
N ARG A 84 -16.98 7.42 5.69
CA ARG A 84 -18.44 7.27 5.66
C ARG A 84 -18.89 5.99 4.95
N GLU A 85 -18.25 5.62 3.85
CA GLU A 85 -18.52 4.35 3.16
C GLU A 85 -18.11 3.14 4.02
N LEU A 86 -17.01 3.24 4.75
CA LEU A 86 -16.58 2.23 5.71
C LEU A 86 -17.64 2.02 6.78
N GLU A 87 -18.09 3.10 7.44
CA GLU A 87 -19.17 3.06 8.44
C GLU A 87 -20.43 2.41 7.87
N ARG A 88 -20.86 2.86 6.71
CA ARG A 88 -22.05 2.29 6.05
C ARG A 88 -21.94 0.77 5.84
N ARG A 89 -20.77 0.29 5.43
CA ARG A 89 -20.53 -1.17 5.22
C ARG A 89 -20.50 -1.92 6.54
N GLU A 90 -19.89 -1.35 7.57
CA GLU A 90 -19.87 -1.92 8.92
C GLU A 90 -21.30 -2.05 9.49
N ASP A 91 -22.11 -1.00 9.38
CA ASP A 91 -23.48 -1.00 9.84
C ASP A 91 -24.31 -2.07 9.13
N LEU A 92 -24.20 -2.19 7.81
CA LEU A 92 -24.89 -3.23 7.04
C LEU A 92 -24.47 -4.63 7.49
N ARG A 93 -23.16 -4.87 7.66
CA ARG A 93 -22.64 -6.15 8.15
C ARG A 93 -23.17 -6.46 9.55
N ASN A 94 -23.20 -5.48 10.44
CA ASN A 94 -23.64 -5.63 11.82
C ASN A 94 -25.14 -5.99 11.94
N VAL A 95 -25.96 -5.55 10.98
CA VAL A 95 -27.37 -5.94 10.90
C VAL A 95 -27.61 -7.20 10.07
N GLY A 96 -26.53 -7.91 9.69
CA GLY A 96 -26.60 -9.20 9.00
C GLY A 96 -26.78 -9.15 7.49
N VAL A 97 -26.57 -7.99 6.86
CA VAL A 97 -26.57 -7.86 5.39
C VAL A 97 -25.28 -8.45 4.82
N ASP A 98 -25.40 -9.30 3.81
CA ASP A 98 -24.25 -9.80 3.09
C ASP A 98 -23.64 -8.72 2.21
N ILE A 99 -22.42 -8.32 2.56
CA ILE A 99 -21.63 -7.32 1.83
C ILE A 99 -20.59 -7.92 0.88
N SER A 100 -20.54 -9.25 0.73
CA SER A 100 -19.56 -9.93 -0.13
C SER A 100 -19.69 -9.55 -1.61
N GLY A 101 -20.90 -9.17 -2.05
CA GLY A 101 -21.17 -8.66 -3.39
C GLY A 101 -20.82 -7.18 -3.61
N PHE A 102 -20.36 -6.47 -2.59
CA PHE A 102 -19.97 -5.07 -2.75
C PHE A 102 -18.62 -4.96 -3.46
N PRO A 103 -18.45 -3.99 -4.35
CA PRO A 103 -17.18 -3.79 -5.03
C PRO A 103 -16.07 -3.48 -4.01
N MET A 104 -14.93 -4.14 -4.15
CA MET A 104 -13.75 -3.75 -3.39
C MET A 104 -13.35 -2.32 -3.75
N ILE A 105 -12.97 -1.53 -2.75
CA ILE A 105 -12.42 -0.18 -2.93
C ILE A 105 -10.96 -0.21 -2.56
N VAL A 106 -10.11 0.25 -3.47
CA VAL A 106 -8.66 0.41 -3.25
C VAL A 106 -8.32 1.89 -3.29
N ALA A 107 -8.02 2.47 -2.14
CA ALA A 107 -7.52 3.83 -2.05
C ALA A 107 -6.00 3.84 -2.22
N VAL A 108 -5.52 4.67 -3.13
CA VAL A 108 -4.09 4.81 -3.46
C VAL A 108 -3.62 6.18 -3.00
N ILE A 109 -2.63 6.22 -2.12
CA ILE A 109 -1.97 7.45 -1.66
C ILE A 109 -0.50 7.36 -2.08
N ASP A 110 -0.15 8.00 -3.19
CA ASP A 110 1.25 8.12 -3.58
C ASP A 110 1.84 9.37 -2.94
N ASP A 111 2.83 9.14 -2.07
CA ASP A 111 3.51 10.12 -1.24
C ASP A 111 2.69 10.70 -0.07
N TYR A 112 2.38 9.85 0.88
CA TYR A 112 1.76 10.24 2.15
C TYR A 112 2.56 11.32 2.90
N SER A 113 3.89 11.37 2.68
CA SER A 113 4.76 12.39 3.27
C SER A 113 4.34 13.80 2.90
N ASP A 114 3.91 14.02 1.65
CA ASP A 114 3.46 15.33 1.20
C ASP A 114 2.20 15.77 1.95
N LEU A 115 1.26 14.86 2.21
CA LEU A 115 0.07 15.14 3.03
C LEU A 115 0.41 15.46 4.49
N MET A 116 1.54 14.97 5.01
CA MET A 116 1.96 15.21 6.39
C MET A 116 2.80 16.49 6.55
N ILE A 117 3.31 17.05 5.47
CA ILE A 117 4.13 18.29 5.48
C ILE A 117 3.27 19.53 5.26
N VAL A 118 2.37 19.46 4.28
CA VAL A 118 1.51 20.59 3.86
C VAL A 118 0.18 20.52 4.64
N GLY A 119 -0.52 21.62 4.77
CA GLY A 119 -1.83 21.73 5.44
C GLY A 119 -1.77 22.14 6.91
N SER A 120 -2.94 22.42 7.46
CA SER A 120 -3.10 22.77 8.87
C SER A 120 -2.85 21.58 9.78
N ARG A 121 -2.63 21.86 11.08
CA ARG A 121 -2.51 20.78 12.08
C ARG A 121 -3.76 19.92 12.14
N ASP A 122 -4.93 20.53 12.00
CA ASP A 122 -6.22 19.81 12.08
C ASP A 122 -6.43 18.94 10.84
N SER A 123 -6.13 19.45 9.62
CA SER A 123 -6.18 18.67 8.38
C SER A 123 -5.27 17.44 8.46
N ARG A 124 -4.01 17.62 8.87
CA ARG A 124 -3.07 16.48 9.04
C ARG A 124 -3.55 15.45 10.06
N ARG A 125 -4.27 15.89 11.10
CA ARG A 125 -4.89 15.00 12.08
C ARG A 125 -6.02 14.20 11.43
N VAL A 126 -6.94 14.87 10.74
CA VAL A 126 -8.05 14.21 10.01
C VAL A 126 -7.52 13.17 9.04
N ILE A 127 -6.53 13.52 8.21
CA ILE A 127 -5.90 12.59 7.26
C ILE A 127 -5.32 11.36 7.99
N ARG A 128 -4.54 11.60 9.05
CA ARG A 128 -3.93 10.49 9.82
C ARG A 128 -4.96 9.57 10.43
N ASP A 129 -5.97 10.12 11.09
CA ASP A 129 -7.02 9.36 11.77
C ASP A 129 -7.84 8.56 10.74
N SER A 130 -8.17 9.16 9.60
CA SER A 130 -8.88 8.50 8.49
C SER A 130 -8.07 7.35 7.88
N VAL A 131 -6.79 7.59 7.56
CA VAL A 131 -5.89 6.55 7.02
C VAL A 131 -5.73 5.41 8.00
N GLN A 132 -5.56 5.70 9.29
CA GLN A 132 -5.45 4.67 10.32
C GLN A 132 -6.73 3.84 10.44
N ARG A 133 -7.89 4.48 10.42
CA ARG A 133 -9.18 3.81 10.49
C ARG A 133 -9.42 2.91 9.29
N ILE A 134 -9.22 3.42 8.07
CA ILE A 134 -9.37 2.64 6.83
C ILE A 134 -8.38 1.47 6.81
N ALA A 135 -7.12 1.68 7.22
CA ALA A 135 -6.12 0.62 7.25
C ALA A 135 -6.49 -0.50 8.23
N LYS A 136 -7.07 -0.15 9.39
CA LYS A 136 -7.42 -1.09 10.45
C LYS A 136 -8.72 -1.85 10.15
N GLU A 137 -9.76 -1.14 9.77
CA GLU A 137 -11.14 -1.66 9.73
C GLU A 137 -11.58 -2.00 8.29
N GLY A 138 -11.03 -1.28 7.31
CA GLY A 138 -11.38 -1.42 5.90
C GLY A 138 -11.27 -2.84 5.30
N PRO A 139 -10.19 -3.61 5.58
CA PRO A 139 -10.04 -4.95 4.99
C PRO A 139 -11.21 -5.88 5.25
N GLU A 140 -11.87 -5.75 6.40
CA GLU A 140 -13.02 -6.58 6.77
C GLU A 140 -14.31 -6.26 6.01
N VAL A 141 -14.37 -5.08 5.39
CA VAL A 141 -15.52 -4.61 4.61
C VAL A 141 -15.17 -4.36 3.14
N GLY A 142 -14.07 -4.95 2.66
CA GLY A 142 -13.67 -4.86 1.26
C GLY A 142 -13.08 -3.51 0.86
N MET A 143 -12.44 -2.80 1.80
CA MET A 143 -11.71 -1.55 1.53
C MET A 143 -10.24 -1.73 1.87
N ARG A 144 -9.33 -1.25 1.02
CA ARG A 144 -7.87 -1.43 1.17
C ARG A 144 -7.11 -0.18 0.82
N LEU A 145 -5.89 -0.09 1.35
CA LEU A 145 -4.96 1.00 1.09
C LEU A 145 -3.70 0.48 0.38
N ILE A 146 -3.26 1.24 -0.62
CA ILE A 146 -1.90 1.22 -1.13
C ILE A 146 -1.31 2.60 -0.79
N LEU A 147 -0.29 2.64 0.04
CA LEU A 147 0.25 3.88 0.57
C LEU A 147 1.76 3.93 0.35
N SER A 148 2.28 5.03 -0.21
CA SER A 148 3.73 5.24 -0.22
C SER A 148 4.19 6.34 0.75
N THR A 149 5.44 6.22 1.22
CA THR A 149 6.05 7.18 2.13
C THR A 149 7.57 7.28 1.91
N ARG A 150 8.11 8.47 2.19
CA ARG A 150 9.57 8.74 2.21
C ARG A 150 10.17 8.67 3.61
N HIS A 151 9.36 8.85 4.66
CA HIS A 151 9.79 8.94 6.05
C HIS A 151 9.05 7.97 6.98
N PRO A 152 9.21 6.66 6.76
CA PRO A 152 8.38 5.64 7.42
C PRO A 152 8.49 5.65 8.95
N ALA A 153 9.67 5.91 9.51
CA ALA A 153 9.86 5.92 10.96
C ALA A 153 9.06 7.01 11.67
N GLN A 154 8.79 8.12 10.99
CA GLN A 154 8.06 9.27 11.55
C GLN A 154 6.56 9.19 11.27
N GLU A 155 6.20 8.73 10.07
CA GLU A 155 4.85 8.90 9.54
C GLU A 155 3.96 7.66 9.73
N VAL A 156 4.53 6.46 9.50
CA VAL A 156 3.72 5.24 9.43
C VAL A 156 4.03 4.20 10.50
N LYS A 157 4.89 4.50 11.48
CA LYS A 157 5.25 3.54 12.54
C LYS A 157 4.01 2.96 13.24
N ALA A 158 3.03 3.79 13.56
CA ALA A 158 1.79 3.37 14.21
C ALA A 158 0.85 2.59 13.25
N LEU A 159 1.03 2.74 11.94
CA LEU A 159 0.22 2.08 10.91
C LEU A 159 0.77 0.70 10.53
N LEU A 160 2.03 0.40 10.80
CA LEU A 160 2.69 -0.84 10.36
C LEU A 160 1.96 -2.13 10.71
N PRO A 161 1.26 -2.27 11.85
CA PRO A 161 0.47 -3.47 12.15
C PRO A 161 -0.63 -3.74 11.13
N TYR A 162 -1.13 -2.70 10.45
CA TYR A 162 -2.22 -2.80 9.47
C TYR A 162 -1.71 -2.94 8.03
N PHE A 163 -0.38 -2.96 7.82
CA PHE A 163 0.27 -3.16 6.54
C PHE A 163 1.12 -4.44 6.58
N PRO A 164 0.51 -5.60 6.42
CA PRO A 164 1.21 -6.88 6.46
C PRO A 164 2.15 -7.08 5.27
N THR A 165 1.87 -6.41 4.15
CA THR A 165 2.71 -6.42 2.95
C THR A 165 3.40 -5.08 2.78
N ARG A 166 4.73 -5.13 2.64
CA ARG A 166 5.57 -3.93 2.49
C ARG A 166 6.57 -4.14 1.36
N LEU A 167 6.61 -3.17 0.46
CA LEU A 167 7.64 -3.05 -0.57
C LEU A 167 8.62 -1.99 -0.10
N VAL A 168 9.82 -2.40 0.27
CA VAL A 168 10.80 -1.52 0.87
C VAL A 168 11.95 -1.35 -0.08
N PHE A 169 12.05 -0.17 -0.68
CA PHE A 169 13.19 0.29 -1.45
C PHE A 169 14.29 0.83 -0.52
N ARG A 170 15.45 1.16 -1.09
CA ARG A 170 16.52 1.79 -0.32
C ARG A 170 16.00 2.98 0.47
N VAL A 171 16.28 3.01 1.76
CA VAL A 171 15.92 4.09 2.69
C VAL A 171 17.15 4.94 3.04
N PRO A 172 16.95 6.24 3.33
CA PRO A 172 18.05 7.15 3.64
C PRO A 172 18.59 6.98 5.07
N ASP A 173 17.81 6.38 5.97
CA ASP A 173 18.11 6.27 7.39
C ASP A 173 18.01 4.82 7.87
N LEU A 174 18.99 4.41 8.66
CA LEU A 174 19.04 3.10 9.34
C LEU A 174 17.81 2.85 10.22
N LYS A 175 17.29 3.91 10.84
CA LYS A 175 16.09 3.87 11.67
C LYS A 175 14.86 3.48 10.86
N ASP A 176 14.74 3.98 9.63
CA ASP A 176 13.67 3.64 8.71
C ASP A 176 13.71 2.14 8.35
N SER A 177 14.90 1.60 8.05
CA SER A 177 15.09 0.18 7.77
C SER A 177 14.66 -0.70 8.96
N LYS A 178 15.11 -0.36 10.17
CA LYS A 178 14.75 -1.09 11.39
C LYS A 178 13.25 -1.06 11.69
N VAL A 179 12.60 0.08 11.45
CA VAL A 179 11.16 0.22 11.66
C VAL A 179 10.37 -0.62 10.67
N LEU A 180 10.76 -0.63 9.39
CA LEU A 180 10.03 -1.34 8.33
C LEU A 180 10.23 -2.85 8.36
N LEU A 181 11.47 -3.31 8.56
CA LEU A 181 11.89 -4.69 8.35
C LEU A 181 12.39 -5.38 9.62
N LYS A 182 12.57 -4.65 10.73
CA LYS A 182 13.30 -5.09 11.94
C LYS A 182 14.76 -5.53 11.63
N SER A 183 15.31 -5.06 10.52
CA SER A 183 16.66 -5.31 10.03
C SER A 183 17.26 -4.05 9.42
N GLU A 184 18.54 -4.08 9.09
CA GLU A 184 19.28 -2.98 8.49
C GLU A 184 19.37 -3.11 6.96
N ALA A 185 18.78 -4.16 6.38
CA ALA A 185 18.94 -4.58 4.99
C ALA A 185 18.55 -3.48 3.98
N ALA A 186 17.44 -2.78 4.19
CA ALA A 186 17.02 -1.73 3.26
C ALA A 186 17.95 -0.51 3.24
N PHE A 187 18.81 -0.36 4.23
CA PHE A 187 19.81 0.70 4.26
C PHE A 187 21.14 0.26 3.64
N TRP A 188 21.62 -0.96 3.98
CA TRP A 188 22.96 -1.43 3.60
C TRP A 188 22.99 -2.25 2.31
N GLU A 189 21.98 -3.07 2.05
CA GLU A 189 22.03 -4.09 1.01
C GLU A 189 21.40 -3.62 -0.31
N LEU A 190 20.46 -2.66 -0.26
CA LEU A 190 19.79 -2.19 -1.47
C LEU A 190 20.58 -1.09 -2.17
N ASN A 191 20.77 -1.26 -3.47
CA ASN A 191 21.31 -0.23 -4.34
C ASN A 191 20.18 0.70 -4.84
N ALA A 192 20.58 1.84 -5.42
CA ALA A 192 19.64 2.71 -6.12
C ALA A 192 19.16 2.04 -7.42
N GLY A 193 17.94 2.37 -7.85
CA GLY A 193 17.46 1.97 -9.17
C GLY A 193 16.52 0.77 -9.20
N GLY A 194 15.62 0.66 -8.24
CA GLY A 194 14.50 -0.27 -8.27
C GLY A 194 14.74 -1.59 -7.54
N GLU A 195 15.86 -1.74 -6.84
CA GLU A 195 16.01 -2.85 -5.91
C GLU A 195 15.10 -2.65 -4.70
N MET A 196 14.43 -3.72 -4.27
CA MET A 196 13.49 -3.69 -3.17
C MET A 196 13.46 -4.98 -2.39
N ILE A 197 13.02 -4.89 -1.16
CA ILE A 197 12.69 -6.00 -0.29
C ILE A 197 11.17 -6.10 -0.21
N LEU A 198 10.62 -7.25 -0.54
CA LEU A 198 9.25 -7.61 -0.23
C LEU A 198 9.21 -8.23 1.17
N TYR A 199 8.52 -7.57 2.08
CA TYR A 199 8.12 -8.14 3.36
C TYR A 199 6.65 -8.52 3.28
N ASN A 200 6.32 -9.79 3.47
CA ASN A 200 4.95 -10.28 3.46
C ASN A 200 4.71 -11.18 4.67
N ASN A 201 3.93 -10.71 5.64
CA ASN A 201 3.58 -11.47 6.85
C ASN A 201 4.79 -12.08 7.59
N GLY A 202 5.93 -11.39 7.65
CA GLY A 202 7.14 -11.87 8.32
C GLY A 202 8.14 -12.55 7.40
N ILE A 203 7.79 -12.86 6.16
CA ILE A 203 8.70 -13.41 5.15
C ILE A 203 9.37 -12.26 4.40
N ILE A 204 10.69 -12.31 4.31
CA ILE A 204 11.50 -11.30 3.61
C ILE A 204 12.08 -11.96 2.36
N SER A 205 11.97 -11.24 1.23
CA SER A 205 12.53 -11.66 -0.05
C SER A 205 13.08 -10.44 -0.80
N ASN A 206 14.25 -10.57 -1.40
CA ASN A 206 14.90 -9.49 -2.14
C ASN A 206 14.56 -9.59 -3.63
N PHE A 207 14.17 -8.47 -4.23
CA PHE A 207 13.79 -8.39 -5.63
C PHE A 207 14.32 -7.12 -6.28
N LYS A 208 14.39 -7.17 -7.60
CA LYS A 208 14.56 -6.01 -8.46
C LYS A 208 13.24 -5.73 -9.17
N LEU A 209 12.75 -4.51 -9.05
CA LEU A 209 11.52 -4.09 -9.71
C LEU A 209 11.67 -4.31 -11.23
N CYS A 210 10.78 -5.11 -11.81
CA CYS A 210 10.65 -5.21 -13.25
C CYS A 210 9.76 -4.09 -13.76
N ARG A 211 10.28 -3.24 -14.67
CA ARG A 211 9.39 -2.46 -15.53
C ARG A 211 8.64 -3.45 -16.43
N ILE A 212 7.33 -3.52 -16.25
CA ILE A 212 6.49 -4.10 -17.30
C ILE A 212 6.55 -3.11 -18.47
N ILE A 213 7.31 -3.45 -19.49
CA ILE A 213 7.30 -2.72 -20.77
C ILE A 213 6.03 -3.19 -21.47
N HIS A 214 5.03 -2.34 -21.54
CA HIS A 214 3.85 -2.54 -22.37
C HIS A 214 4.17 -2.23 -23.80
#